data_ef3fe05c91a6569e6e02114395857c7a
#
_entry.id   ef3fe05c91a6569e6e02114395857c7a
#
_cell.length_a   1.000
_cell.length_b   1.000
_cell.length_c   1.000
_cell.angle_alpha   90.00
_cell.angle_beta   90.00
_cell.angle_gamma   90.00
#
_symmetry.space_group_name_H-M   'P 1'
#
loop_
_entity.id
_entity.type
_entity.pdbx_description
1 polymer ?
#
loop_
_entity_poly.entity_id
_entity_poly.type
_entity_poly.pdbx_seq_one_letter_code
_entity_poly.pdbx_strand_id
1 'polypeptide(L)'
;MIKIIEQRFTQEEKELVLEILESGQITRGKWTSLFQEEFAKYLGVKHAFTVCSGTVALFIALKALGVEGERVIVPAMSFMATIDAVYLAGGVPVVVDVDSYYTMDPEQLEDAVKKYRPKVVIPVHLYGQTADMDAIMWLSERYGFYVLEDSAQAHGALWKGKRAGSLGHISAFSFYASKNLPMGEGGAIATDSDELAKEIKKWIDFGDHPAFNVRITEFQAAIGYLMLKRLEEHNQKRRENASKYMRSLNGGFVHPVEREGAYHVYHLYTLRHPNRDTIVEKLKEKGVDARVYYSYLLHQLRGAEHFPTPNAEKFRKEVFSIPVHPYLTEEEINFITESLMVEVGLAPNPLC
;
A
#
# COMPACT_ATOMS: atom_id res chain seq x y z
N MET A 1 -22.25 -7.50 11.11
CA MET A 1 -21.20 -7.85 10.09
C MET A 1 -19.86 -7.30 10.57
N ILE A 2 -18.88 -8.17 10.75
CA ILE A 2 -17.50 -7.80 11.09
C ILE A 2 -16.84 -7.31 9.80
N LYS A 3 -16.52 -6.01 9.74
CA LYS A 3 -16.00 -5.37 8.53
C LYS A 3 -14.52 -5.70 8.33
N ILE A 4 -14.06 -5.82 7.07
CA ILE A 4 -12.63 -5.97 6.77
C ILE A 4 -11.85 -4.67 7.07
N ILE A 5 -12.54 -3.54 6.99
CA ILE A 5 -11.98 -2.21 7.25
C ILE A 5 -12.98 -1.46 8.12
N GLU A 6 -12.50 -0.91 9.23
CA GLU A 6 -13.26 0.00 10.08
C GLU A 6 -12.40 1.19 10.45
N GLN A 7 -13.00 2.39 10.43
CA GLN A 7 -12.38 3.63 10.87
C GLN A 7 -13.23 4.25 11.97
N ARG A 8 -12.57 4.69 13.03
CA ARG A 8 -13.21 5.40 14.15
C ARG A 8 -12.49 6.73 14.36
N PHE A 9 -13.28 7.78 14.35
CA PHE A 9 -12.80 9.14 14.59
C PHE A 9 -13.05 9.51 16.04
N THR A 10 -12.04 10.07 16.69
CA THR A 10 -12.13 10.61 18.05
C THR A 10 -12.91 11.91 18.09
N GLN A 11 -13.18 12.40 19.29
CA GLN A 11 -13.83 13.70 19.46
C GLN A 11 -12.92 14.84 18.97
N GLU A 12 -11.60 14.73 19.16
CA GLU A 12 -10.61 15.71 18.71
C GLU A 12 -10.67 15.92 17.19
N GLU A 13 -10.75 14.84 16.40
CA GLU A 13 -10.84 14.94 14.93
C GLU A 13 -12.15 15.59 14.49
N LYS A 14 -13.27 15.29 15.16
CA LYS A 14 -14.57 15.88 14.86
C LYS A 14 -14.58 17.39 15.16
N GLU A 15 -14.06 17.78 16.32
CA GLU A 15 -13.96 19.18 16.74
C GLU A 15 -13.05 19.98 15.80
N LEU A 16 -11.91 19.39 15.43
CA LEU A 16 -10.99 20.04 14.50
C LEU A 16 -11.59 20.25 13.10
N VAL A 17 -12.35 19.29 12.59
CA VAL A 17 -13.05 19.44 11.31
C VAL A 17 -14.08 20.56 11.39
N LEU A 18 -14.83 20.67 12.51
CA LEU A 18 -15.80 21.75 12.73
C LEU A 18 -15.09 23.11 12.81
N GLU A 19 -13.99 23.24 13.55
CA GLU A 19 -13.19 24.47 13.63
C GLU A 19 -12.74 24.93 12.23
N ILE A 20 -12.28 24.00 11.39
CA ILE A 20 -11.86 24.32 10.02
C ILE A 20 -13.04 24.82 9.18
N LEU A 21 -14.21 24.19 9.30
CA LEU A 21 -15.41 24.62 8.59
C LEU A 21 -15.86 26.02 9.04
N GLU A 22 -15.84 26.28 10.34
CA GLU A 22 -16.20 27.59 10.92
C GLU A 22 -15.24 28.71 10.50
N SER A 23 -13.95 28.37 10.33
CA SER A 23 -12.93 29.32 9.87
C SER A 23 -13.11 29.78 8.42
N GLY A 24 -13.83 28.98 7.60
CA GLY A 24 -13.95 29.18 6.15
C GLY A 24 -12.67 28.89 5.35
N GLN A 25 -11.54 28.63 6.00
CA GLN A 25 -10.27 28.27 5.35
C GLN A 25 -10.20 26.75 5.08
N ILE A 26 -10.94 26.28 4.08
CA ILE A 26 -11.12 24.86 3.79
C ILE A 26 -10.08 24.27 2.82
N THR A 27 -9.18 25.10 2.28
CA THR A 27 -8.10 24.67 1.35
C THR A 27 -6.90 25.58 1.48
N ARG A 28 -5.69 25.09 1.17
CA ARG A 28 -4.42 25.87 1.18
C ARG A 28 -4.14 26.59 2.49
N GLY A 29 -4.40 25.97 3.62
CA GLY A 29 -4.16 26.54 4.95
C GLY A 29 -3.01 25.83 5.69
N LYS A 30 -3.02 26.00 7.00
CA LYS A 30 -1.96 25.50 7.90
C LYS A 30 -1.88 23.98 7.97
N TRP A 31 -3.01 23.27 7.87
CA TRP A 31 -3.06 21.83 8.10
C TRP A 31 -2.40 21.03 6.97
N THR A 32 -2.57 21.48 5.73
CA THR A 32 -1.87 20.87 4.59
C THR A 32 -0.37 20.98 4.76
N SER A 33 0.16 22.15 5.10
CA SER A 33 1.59 22.38 5.31
C SER A 33 2.12 21.57 6.50
N LEU A 34 1.40 21.59 7.63
CA LEU A 34 1.79 20.86 8.84
C LEU A 34 1.79 19.35 8.61
N PHE A 35 0.77 18.82 7.92
CA PHE A 35 0.75 17.40 7.60
C PHE A 35 1.93 16.99 6.68
N GLN A 36 2.24 17.78 5.64
CA GLN A 36 3.37 17.51 4.76
C GLN A 36 4.69 17.48 5.53
N GLU A 37 4.92 18.45 6.40
CA GLU A 37 6.11 18.55 7.23
C GLU A 37 6.24 17.35 8.19
N GLU A 38 5.19 17.03 8.95
CA GLU A 38 5.21 15.94 9.91
C GLU A 38 5.26 14.56 9.21
N PHE A 39 4.66 14.43 8.02
CA PHE A 39 4.76 13.19 7.25
C PHE A 39 6.16 12.98 6.67
N ALA A 40 6.80 14.04 6.14
CA ALA A 40 8.20 13.97 5.70
C ALA A 40 9.13 13.60 6.87
N LYS A 41 8.96 14.23 8.02
CA LYS A 41 9.70 13.92 9.24
C LYS A 41 9.46 12.50 9.73
N TYR A 42 8.21 12.02 9.69
CA TYR A 42 7.85 10.64 10.04
C TYR A 42 8.55 9.63 9.15
N LEU A 43 8.63 9.88 7.85
CA LEU A 43 9.34 9.03 6.89
C LEU A 43 10.86 9.14 7.02
N GLY A 44 11.38 10.26 7.52
CA GLY A 44 12.80 10.57 7.55
C GLY A 44 13.34 11.06 6.20
N VAL A 45 12.52 11.78 5.42
CA VAL A 45 12.86 12.37 4.12
C VAL A 45 12.72 13.89 4.15
N LYS A 46 13.32 14.59 3.17
CA LYS A 46 13.29 16.06 3.12
C LYS A 46 11.95 16.62 2.66
N HIS A 47 11.29 15.95 1.72
CA HIS A 47 10.13 16.49 1.01
C HIS A 47 8.96 15.52 1.01
N ALA A 48 7.77 16.02 1.32
CA ALA A 48 6.51 15.35 1.09
C ALA A 48 5.49 16.34 0.50
N PHE A 49 4.75 15.90 -0.50
CA PHE A 49 3.75 16.69 -1.21
C PHE A 49 2.42 15.94 -1.19
N THR A 50 1.37 16.56 -0.68
CA THR A 50 0.02 15.97 -0.70
C THR A 50 -0.65 16.15 -2.05
N VAL A 51 -1.35 15.10 -2.47
CA VAL A 51 -2.17 15.05 -3.69
C VAL A 51 -3.50 14.36 -3.41
N CYS A 52 -4.46 14.45 -4.33
CA CYS A 52 -5.84 13.99 -4.11
C CYS A 52 -6.02 12.46 -4.05
N SER A 53 -5.03 11.66 -4.47
CA SER A 53 -5.10 10.19 -4.37
C SER A 53 -3.74 9.53 -4.56
N GLY A 54 -3.63 8.25 -4.18
CA GLY A 54 -2.42 7.44 -4.44
C GLY A 54 -2.15 7.22 -5.93
N THR A 55 -3.20 7.10 -6.75
CA THR A 55 -3.06 6.98 -8.22
C THR A 55 -2.41 8.23 -8.81
N VAL A 56 -2.84 9.40 -8.34
CA VAL A 56 -2.25 10.68 -8.75
C VAL A 56 -0.83 10.83 -8.21
N ALA A 57 -0.54 10.32 -7.02
CA ALA A 57 0.82 10.32 -6.47
C ALA A 57 1.78 9.51 -7.36
N LEU A 58 1.40 8.30 -7.76
CA LEU A 58 2.17 7.48 -8.70
C LEU A 58 2.34 8.18 -10.06
N PHE A 59 1.25 8.71 -10.62
CA PHE A 59 1.25 9.40 -11.91
C PHE A 59 2.21 10.60 -11.91
N ILE A 60 2.14 11.48 -10.91
CA ILE A 60 2.99 12.67 -10.82
C ILE A 60 4.45 12.28 -10.55
N ALA A 61 4.71 11.28 -9.71
CA ALA A 61 6.05 10.77 -9.50
C ALA A 61 6.68 10.25 -10.81
N LEU A 62 5.91 9.52 -11.62
CA LEU A 62 6.34 9.05 -12.94
C LEU A 62 6.57 10.20 -13.93
N LYS A 63 5.71 11.21 -13.93
CA LYS A 63 5.92 12.43 -14.75
C LYS A 63 7.18 13.18 -14.32
N ALA A 64 7.44 13.30 -13.02
CA ALA A 64 8.67 13.91 -12.49
C ALA A 64 9.94 13.12 -12.88
N LEU A 65 9.84 11.80 -13.00
CA LEU A 65 10.91 10.93 -13.48
C LEU A 65 11.04 10.90 -15.03
N GLY A 66 10.10 11.51 -15.75
CA GLY A 66 10.16 11.65 -17.21
C GLY A 66 10.02 10.31 -17.97
N VAL A 67 9.03 9.49 -17.65
CA VAL A 67 8.87 8.12 -18.19
C VAL A 67 8.21 8.04 -19.55
N GLU A 68 7.89 9.16 -20.21
CA GLU A 68 7.22 9.14 -21.52
C GLU A 68 8.01 8.35 -22.58
N GLY A 69 7.38 7.31 -23.14
CA GLY A 69 8.02 6.36 -24.07
C GLY A 69 8.99 5.36 -23.43
N GLU A 70 9.27 5.48 -22.14
CA GLU A 70 10.25 4.67 -21.42
C GLU A 70 9.65 3.41 -20.79
N ARG A 71 10.46 2.38 -20.62
CA ARG A 71 10.04 1.14 -19.93
C ARG A 71 9.97 1.35 -18.42
N VAL A 72 8.87 0.86 -17.84
CA VAL A 72 8.65 0.85 -16.39
C VAL A 72 8.31 -0.57 -15.94
N ILE A 73 9.09 -1.13 -15.01
CA ILE A 73 8.81 -2.49 -14.50
C ILE A 73 7.91 -2.39 -13.28
N VAL A 74 6.86 -3.25 -13.26
CA VAL A 74 5.88 -3.37 -12.16
C VAL A 74 5.65 -4.84 -11.80
N PRO A 75 5.25 -5.18 -10.56
CA PRO A 75 4.92 -6.57 -10.19
C PRO A 75 3.58 -7.01 -10.79
N ALA A 76 3.38 -8.31 -10.97
CA ALA A 76 2.14 -8.87 -11.50
C ALA A 76 0.93 -8.72 -10.55
N MET A 77 1.18 -8.70 -9.24
CA MET A 77 0.16 -8.54 -8.19
C MET A 77 0.24 -7.16 -7.58
N SER A 78 -0.76 -6.34 -7.83
CA SER A 78 -1.00 -5.05 -7.19
C SER A 78 -2.42 -4.58 -7.47
N PHE A 79 -2.80 -3.45 -6.87
CA PHE A 79 -3.96 -2.69 -7.31
C PHE A 79 -3.69 -2.09 -8.71
N MET A 80 -4.73 -2.05 -9.54
CA MET A 80 -4.61 -1.60 -10.95
C MET A 80 -3.98 -0.21 -11.11
N ALA A 81 -4.10 0.67 -10.11
CA ALA A 81 -3.51 2.01 -10.15
C ALA A 81 -2.00 2.01 -10.41
N THR A 82 -1.27 0.98 -9.97
CA THR A 82 0.18 0.86 -10.19
C THR A 82 0.52 0.82 -11.68
N ILE A 83 -0.19 0.01 -12.48
CA ILE A 83 0.05 -0.06 -13.94
C ILE A 83 -0.66 1.07 -14.70
N ASP A 84 -1.85 1.48 -14.25
CA ASP A 84 -2.60 2.56 -14.86
C ASP A 84 -1.83 3.89 -14.81
N ALA A 85 -1.15 4.18 -13.69
CA ALA A 85 -0.31 5.36 -13.58
C ALA A 85 0.84 5.37 -14.59
N VAL A 86 1.41 4.20 -14.93
CA VAL A 86 2.45 4.08 -15.97
C VAL A 86 1.89 4.48 -17.33
N TYR A 87 0.74 3.94 -17.72
CA TYR A 87 0.09 4.30 -19.00
C TYR A 87 -0.29 5.78 -19.04
N LEU A 88 -0.90 6.30 -17.96
CA LEU A 88 -1.29 7.72 -17.89
C LEU A 88 -0.08 8.65 -17.99
N ALA A 89 1.06 8.24 -17.46
CA ALA A 89 2.31 9.01 -17.55
C ALA A 89 2.99 8.91 -18.93
N GLY A 90 2.47 8.08 -19.85
CA GLY A 90 3.04 7.81 -21.17
C GLY A 90 4.15 6.77 -21.19
N GLY A 91 4.36 6.05 -20.08
CA GLY A 91 5.33 4.98 -19.97
C GLY A 91 4.84 3.65 -20.56
N VAL A 92 5.76 2.72 -20.77
CA VAL A 92 5.49 1.38 -21.31
C VAL A 92 5.73 0.35 -20.21
N PRO A 93 4.67 -0.22 -19.60
CA PRO A 93 4.85 -1.16 -18.49
C PRO A 93 5.37 -2.52 -18.98
N VAL A 94 6.24 -3.12 -18.16
CA VAL A 94 6.68 -4.51 -18.25
C VAL A 94 6.40 -5.17 -16.91
N VAL A 95 5.75 -6.33 -16.92
CA VAL A 95 5.32 -6.99 -15.70
C VAL A 95 6.23 -8.17 -15.37
N VAL A 96 6.65 -8.25 -14.11
CA VAL A 96 7.43 -9.35 -13.54
C VAL A 96 6.66 -10.09 -12.46
N ASP A 97 7.05 -11.31 -12.13
CA ASP A 97 6.41 -12.12 -11.09
C ASP A 97 6.64 -11.54 -9.68
N VAL A 98 5.99 -12.15 -8.73
CA VAL A 98 6.17 -11.89 -7.31
C VAL A 98 6.79 -13.10 -6.61
N ASP A 99 7.48 -12.85 -5.53
CA ASP A 99 8.04 -13.88 -4.65
C ASP A 99 7.00 -14.46 -3.67
N SER A 100 7.45 -15.31 -2.76
CA SER A 100 6.60 -15.96 -1.74
C SER A 100 6.00 -14.96 -0.73
N TYR A 101 6.49 -13.73 -0.69
CA TYR A 101 6.02 -12.64 0.16
C TYR A 101 5.05 -11.69 -0.55
N TYR A 102 4.61 -12.05 -1.77
CA TYR A 102 3.73 -11.26 -2.65
C TYR A 102 4.33 -9.94 -3.15
N THR A 103 5.62 -9.76 -3.01
CA THR A 103 6.34 -8.56 -3.50
C THR A 103 7.15 -8.91 -4.74
N MET A 104 7.64 -7.90 -5.46
CA MET A 104 8.41 -8.08 -6.68
C MET A 104 9.56 -9.09 -6.48
N ASP A 105 9.67 -10.09 -7.36
CA ASP A 105 10.74 -11.09 -7.34
C ASP A 105 12.06 -10.46 -7.83
N PRO A 106 13.09 -10.35 -6.97
CA PRO A 106 14.36 -9.71 -7.35
C PRO A 106 15.15 -10.47 -8.43
N GLU A 107 15.05 -11.80 -8.49
CA GLU A 107 15.76 -12.61 -9.50
C GLU A 107 15.18 -12.34 -10.88
N GLN A 108 13.86 -12.38 -11.00
CA GLN A 108 13.20 -12.08 -12.27
C GLN A 108 13.31 -10.60 -12.63
N LEU A 109 13.37 -9.71 -11.63
CA LEU A 109 13.64 -8.28 -11.85
C LEU A 109 15.01 -8.09 -12.53
N GLU A 110 16.05 -8.79 -12.08
CA GLU A 110 17.38 -8.67 -12.70
C GLU A 110 17.36 -9.05 -14.17
N ASP A 111 16.68 -10.14 -14.54
CA ASP A 111 16.53 -10.56 -15.94
C ASP A 111 15.74 -9.54 -16.77
N ALA A 112 14.67 -8.99 -16.19
CA ALA A 112 13.88 -7.96 -16.85
C ALA A 112 14.67 -6.66 -17.07
N VAL A 113 15.46 -6.25 -16.10
CA VAL A 113 16.33 -5.06 -16.20
C VAL A 113 17.39 -5.24 -17.29
N LYS A 114 18.04 -6.40 -17.36
CA LYS A 114 19.03 -6.71 -18.43
C LYS A 114 18.40 -6.64 -19.82
N LYS A 115 17.18 -7.18 -19.96
CA LYS A 115 16.48 -7.26 -21.26
C LYS A 115 15.91 -5.92 -21.70
N TYR A 116 15.26 -5.18 -20.80
CA TYR A 116 14.44 -4.02 -21.14
C TYR A 116 15.08 -2.67 -20.80
N ARG A 117 16.09 -2.64 -19.95
CA ARG A 117 16.77 -1.42 -19.49
C ARG A 117 15.76 -0.33 -19.08
N PRO A 118 14.94 -0.59 -18.06
CA PRO A 118 13.86 0.30 -17.67
C PRO A 118 14.42 1.63 -17.15
N LYS A 119 13.64 2.69 -17.28
CA LYS A 119 13.92 3.96 -16.61
C LYS A 119 13.50 3.93 -15.15
N VAL A 120 12.40 3.24 -14.84
CA VAL A 120 11.83 3.15 -13.49
C VAL A 120 11.43 1.71 -13.19
N VAL A 121 11.62 1.31 -11.93
CA VAL A 121 11.06 0.11 -11.33
C VAL A 121 10.14 0.53 -10.20
N ILE A 122 8.93 -0.05 -10.13
CA ILE A 122 7.93 0.23 -9.08
C ILE A 122 7.76 -1.01 -8.20
N PRO A 123 8.56 -1.20 -7.14
CA PRO A 123 8.23 -2.18 -6.12
C PRO A 123 6.96 -1.76 -5.38
N VAL A 124 6.05 -2.72 -5.16
CA VAL A 124 4.84 -2.52 -4.37
C VAL A 124 5.01 -3.20 -3.02
N HIS A 125 4.82 -2.45 -1.95
CA HIS A 125 4.84 -2.97 -0.58
C HIS A 125 3.46 -3.54 -0.23
N LEU A 126 3.15 -4.67 -0.86
CA LEU A 126 1.81 -5.23 -0.87
C LEU A 126 1.40 -5.76 0.51
N TYR A 127 0.14 -5.58 0.88
CA TYR A 127 -0.50 -5.99 2.14
C TYR A 127 0.09 -5.39 3.41
N GLY A 128 1.12 -4.53 3.29
CA GLY A 128 1.77 -3.87 4.42
C GLY A 128 3.16 -4.40 4.75
N GLN A 129 3.77 -5.17 3.84
CA GLN A 129 5.14 -5.65 3.93
C GLN A 129 6.00 -5.06 2.83
N THR A 130 7.24 -4.65 3.17
CA THR A 130 8.20 -4.13 2.20
C THR A 130 8.66 -5.22 1.23
N ALA A 131 8.88 -4.83 -0.02
CA ALA A 131 9.68 -5.61 -0.96
C ALA A 131 11.13 -5.74 -0.46
N ASP A 132 11.91 -6.62 -1.07
CA ASP A 132 13.36 -6.73 -0.79
C ASP A 132 14.08 -5.51 -1.36
N MET A 133 14.11 -4.44 -0.55
CA MET A 133 14.66 -3.17 -1.01
C MET A 133 16.17 -3.17 -1.13
N ASP A 134 16.89 -4.04 -0.43
CA ASP A 134 18.34 -4.17 -0.60
C ASP A 134 18.68 -4.72 -1.98
N ALA A 135 18.01 -5.80 -2.38
CA ALA A 135 18.20 -6.38 -3.70
C ALA A 135 17.79 -5.40 -4.82
N ILE A 136 16.65 -4.74 -4.67
CA ILE A 136 16.13 -3.80 -5.68
C ILE A 136 17.05 -2.57 -5.81
N MET A 137 17.51 -1.99 -4.70
CA MET A 137 18.40 -0.83 -4.73
C MET A 137 19.80 -1.20 -5.25
N TRP A 138 20.32 -2.39 -4.91
CA TRP A 138 21.55 -2.90 -5.49
C TRP A 138 21.47 -3.02 -7.03
N LEU A 139 20.35 -3.55 -7.55
CA LEU A 139 20.09 -3.60 -8.98
C LEU A 139 19.97 -2.20 -9.59
N SER A 140 19.33 -1.26 -8.89
CA SER A 140 19.20 0.12 -9.32
C SER A 140 20.56 0.80 -9.48
N GLU A 141 21.43 0.67 -8.50
CA GLU A 141 22.80 1.22 -8.55
C GLU A 141 23.63 0.59 -9.71
N ARG A 142 23.47 -0.72 -9.90
CA ARG A 142 24.24 -1.46 -10.92
C ARG A 142 23.78 -1.17 -12.35
N TYR A 143 22.49 -0.98 -12.58
CA TYR A 143 21.92 -0.88 -13.92
C TYR A 143 21.39 0.52 -14.26
N GLY A 144 21.35 1.45 -13.31
CA GLY A 144 21.07 2.87 -13.54
C GLY A 144 19.60 3.19 -13.78
N PHE A 145 18.68 2.61 -13.01
CA PHE A 145 17.25 2.94 -13.06
C PHE A 145 16.77 3.60 -11.76
N TYR A 146 15.67 4.35 -11.83
CA TYR A 146 15.02 4.92 -10.66
C TYR A 146 14.09 3.90 -9.97
N VAL A 147 13.99 3.99 -8.64
CA VAL A 147 13.05 3.20 -7.84
C VAL A 147 11.97 4.12 -7.29
N LEU A 148 10.71 3.87 -7.71
CA LEU A 148 9.50 4.50 -7.18
C LEU A 148 8.79 3.49 -6.28
N GLU A 149 8.84 3.70 -4.96
CA GLU A 149 8.11 2.84 -4.02
C GLU A 149 6.59 3.10 -4.11
N ASP A 150 5.81 2.07 -4.45
CA ASP A 150 4.36 2.10 -4.21
C ASP A 150 4.11 1.67 -2.76
N SER A 151 4.03 2.65 -1.87
CA SER A 151 3.85 2.48 -0.43
C SER A 151 2.38 2.64 0.01
N ALA A 152 1.43 2.57 -0.95
CA ALA A 152 0.00 2.79 -0.70
C ALA A 152 -0.62 1.85 0.33
N GLN A 153 0.03 0.74 0.67
CA GLN A 153 -0.42 -0.25 1.67
C GLN A 153 0.57 -0.42 2.84
N ALA A 154 1.62 0.41 2.92
CA ALA A 154 2.74 0.15 3.83
C ALA A 154 3.06 1.33 4.78
N HIS A 155 2.04 2.07 5.22
CA HIS A 155 2.20 3.16 6.18
C HIS A 155 2.75 2.64 7.50
N GLY A 156 4.00 2.99 7.81
CA GLY A 156 4.71 2.54 9.01
C GLY A 156 5.44 1.21 8.89
N ALA A 157 5.36 0.51 7.75
CA ALA A 157 6.18 -0.66 7.50
C ALA A 157 7.69 -0.30 7.50
N LEU A 158 8.54 -1.24 7.91
CA LEU A 158 9.98 -1.02 7.94
C LEU A 158 10.71 -2.09 7.12
N TRP A 159 11.86 -1.67 6.57
CA TRP A 159 12.90 -2.54 6.06
C TRP A 159 14.20 -2.24 6.81
N LYS A 160 14.70 -3.21 7.58
CA LYS A 160 15.91 -3.05 8.40
C LYS A 160 15.93 -1.75 9.20
N GLY A 161 14.79 -1.42 9.82
CA GLY A 161 14.61 -0.25 10.67
C GLY A 161 14.33 1.07 9.95
N LYS A 162 14.38 1.11 8.60
CA LYS A 162 14.01 2.30 7.81
C LYS A 162 12.58 2.19 7.30
N ARG A 163 11.85 3.30 7.23
CA ARG A 163 10.44 3.30 6.83
C ARG A 163 10.25 3.07 5.33
N ALA A 164 9.26 2.26 4.97
CA ALA A 164 8.75 2.21 3.61
C ALA A 164 8.37 3.62 3.14
N GLY A 165 8.78 3.97 1.93
CA GLY A 165 8.66 5.32 1.37
C GLY A 165 9.89 6.20 1.54
N SER A 166 10.94 5.69 2.23
CA SER A 166 12.25 6.35 2.32
C SER A 166 13.41 5.45 1.85
N LEU A 167 13.09 4.36 1.16
CA LEU A 167 14.03 3.33 0.78
C LEU A 167 14.51 3.47 -0.68
N GLY A 168 13.63 3.99 -1.54
CA GLY A 168 13.89 4.26 -2.95
C GLY A 168 14.24 5.73 -3.22
N HIS A 169 14.19 6.13 -4.49
CA HIS A 169 14.46 7.52 -4.91
C HIS A 169 13.27 8.44 -4.67
N ILE A 170 12.07 7.90 -4.80
CA ILE A 170 10.79 8.59 -4.65
C ILE A 170 9.73 7.57 -4.23
N SER A 171 8.71 8.00 -3.54
CA SER A 171 7.63 7.14 -3.08
C SER A 171 6.27 7.76 -3.27
N ALA A 172 5.25 6.90 -3.42
CA ALA A 172 3.84 7.28 -3.52
C ALA A 172 3.01 6.59 -2.44
N PHE A 173 2.13 7.35 -1.81
CA PHE A 173 1.22 6.91 -0.75
C PHE A 173 -0.23 7.17 -1.11
N SER A 174 -1.13 6.36 -0.56
CA SER A 174 -2.58 6.55 -0.62
C SER A 174 -3.13 6.76 0.78
N PHE A 175 -3.98 7.76 0.96
CA PHE A 175 -4.71 8.00 2.21
C PHE A 175 -6.21 7.72 2.06
N TYR A 176 -6.55 6.84 1.09
CA TYR A 176 -7.92 6.37 0.92
C TYR A 176 -8.47 5.76 2.21
N ALA A 177 -9.77 5.85 2.41
CA ALA A 177 -10.46 5.44 3.64
C ALA A 177 -10.12 4.02 4.16
N SER A 178 -9.63 3.12 3.29
CA SER A 178 -9.24 1.77 3.69
C SER A 178 -7.82 1.64 4.24
N LYS A 179 -6.97 2.67 4.09
CA LYS A 179 -5.55 2.60 4.43
C LYS A 179 -5.30 2.68 5.93
N ASN A 180 -4.09 2.28 6.36
CA ASN A 180 -3.71 2.34 7.78
C ASN A 180 -3.64 3.79 8.29
N LEU A 181 -3.41 4.75 7.39
CA LEU A 181 -3.47 6.20 7.62
C LEU A 181 -4.52 6.79 6.67
N PRO A 182 -5.81 6.82 7.07
CA PRO A 182 -6.89 7.30 6.22
C PRO A 182 -7.15 8.80 6.38
N MET A 183 -7.54 9.45 5.25
CA MET A 183 -8.08 10.82 5.22
C MET A 183 -9.44 10.90 4.52
N GLY A 184 -10.03 9.74 4.16
CA GLY A 184 -11.14 9.63 3.22
C GLY A 184 -10.65 9.45 1.80
N GLU A 185 -10.13 10.50 1.19
CA GLU A 185 -9.36 10.51 -0.04
C GLU A 185 -8.05 11.27 0.19
N GLY A 186 -7.03 10.98 -0.61
CA GLY A 186 -5.72 11.63 -0.54
C GLY A 186 -4.57 10.72 -0.95
N GLY A 187 -3.42 11.34 -1.12
CA GLY A 187 -2.14 10.68 -1.36
C GLY A 187 -0.98 11.61 -1.03
N ALA A 188 0.22 11.08 -1.08
CA ALA A 188 1.44 11.87 -0.98
C ALA A 188 2.54 11.32 -1.88
N ILE A 189 3.45 12.20 -2.27
CA ILE A 189 4.70 11.88 -2.93
C ILE A 189 5.82 12.31 -1.98
N ALA A 190 6.80 11.44 -1.73
CA ALA A 190 7.90 11.80 -0.85
C ALA A 190 9.27 11.48 -1.49
N THR A 191 10.28 12.29 -1.19
CA THR A 191 11.65 12.13 -1.73
C THR A 191 12.69 12.90 -0.90
N ASP A 192 13.93 12.43 -0.92
CA ASP A 192 15.09 13.14 -0.39
C ASP A 192 15.76 14.04 -1.44
N SER A 193 15.42 13.88 -2.73
CA SER A 193 16.04 14.63 -3.82
C SER A 193 15.41 16.01 -4.00
N ASP A 194 16.24 17.05 -3.87
CA ASP A 194 15.82 18.43 -4.13
C ASP A 194 15.48 18.65 -5.63
N GLU A 195 16.10 17.87 -6.53
CA GLU A 195 15.84 17.89 -7.97
C GLU A 195 14.46 17.29 -8.26
N LEU A 196 14.15 16.09 -7.71
CA LEU A 196 12.85 15.48 -7.89
C LEU A 196 11.74 16.31 -7.23
N ALA A 197 12.02 16.94 -6.09
CA ALA A 197 11.08 17.85 -5.45
C ALA A 197 10.71 19.05 -6.35
N LYS A 198 11.67 19.62 -7.08
CA LYS A 198 11.42 20.67 -8.08
C LYS A 198 10.58 20.15 -9.24
N GLU A 199 10.89 18.95 -9.76
CA GLU A 199 10.11 18.35 -10.85
C GLU A 199 8.68 18.04 -10.43
N ILE A 200 8.46 17.51 -9.21
CA ILE A 200 7.12 17.27 -8.67
C ILE A 200 6.32 18.59 -8.61
N LYS A 201 6.92 19.67 -8.10
CA LYS A 201 6.26 20.99 -8.00
C LYS A 201 5.77 21.51 -9.34
N LYS A 202 6.48 21.26 -10.44
CA LYS A 202 6.02 21.65 -11.79
C LYS A 202 4.67 21.04 -12.16
N TRP A 203 4.33 19.88 -11.61
CA TRP A 203 3.08 19.18 -11.92
C TRP A 203 1.92 19.54 -10.98
N ILE A 204 2.20 20.02 -9.76
CA ILE A 204 1.19 20.28 -8.72
C ILE A 204 0.97 21.75 -8.42
N ASP A 205 1.94 22.63 -8.73
CA ASP A 205 1.87 24.07 -8.50
C ASP A 205 1.60 24.80 -9.83
N PHE A 206 0.56 25.65 -9.85
CA PHE A 206 0.31 26.50 -11.00
C PHE A 206 1.37 27.61 -11.09
N GLY A 207 1.98 27.74 -12.27
CA GLY A 207 3.01 28.74 -12.59
C GLY A 207 3.04 29.01 -14.09
N ASP A 208 4.22 29.23 -14.65
CA ASP A 208 4.43 29.52 -16.06
C ASP A 208 4.32 28.26 -16.97
N HIS A 209 3.91 27.13 -16.40
CA HIS A 209 3.74 25.85 -17.08
C HIS A 209 2.40 25.18 -16.71
N PRO A 210 1.89 24.27 -17.55
CA PRO A 210 0.69 23.51 -17.21
C PRO A 210 0.90 22.64 -15.97
N ALA A 211 -0.07 22.68 -15.04
CA ALA A 211 -0.08 21.87 -13.83
C ALA A 211 -1.47 21.30 -13.55
N PHE A 212 -1.54 20.32 -12.66
CA PHE A 212 -2.79 19.70 -12.26
C PHE A 212 -3.31 20.29 -10.95
N ASN A 213 -4.64 20.49 -10.86
CA ASN A 213 -5.28 20.76 -9.59
C ASN A 213 -5.55 19.46 -8.84
N VAL A 214 -4.58 19.01 -8.05
CA VAL A 214 -4.60 17.70 -7.38
C VAL A 214 -4.54 17.82 -5.85
N ARG A 215 -5.01 18.93 -5.32
CA ARG A 215 -4.90 19.25 -3.89
C ARG A 215 -5.88 18.46 -3.04
N ILE A 216 -5.53 18.31 -1.77
CA ILE A 216 -6.43 17.90 -0.70
C ILE A 216 -7.04 19.13 -0.01
N THR A 217 -8.06 18.91 0.80
CA THR A 217 -8.68 19.94 1.65
C THR A 217 -7.99 20.03 3.02
N GLU A 218 -8.20 21.13 3.73
CA GLU A 218 -7.65 21.33 5.08
C GLU A 218 -8.19 20.31 6.10
N PHE A 219 -9.46 19.94 6.02
CA PHE A 219 -10.01 18.92 6.93
C PHE A 219 -9.47 17.51 6.63
N GLN A 220 -9.18 17.15 5.37
CA GLN A 220 -8.46 15.90 5.06
C GLN A 220 -7.06 15.92 5.67
N ALA A 221 -6.32 17.02 5.49
CA ALA A 221 -4.98 17.17 6.05
C ALA A 221 -4.97 17.13 7.58
N ALA A 222 -5.94 17.77 8.23
CA ALA A 222 -6.10 17.76 9.68
C ALA A 222 -6.40 16.37 10.23
N ILE A 223 -7.32 15.62 9.59
CA ILE A 223 -7.56 14.21 9.91
C ILE A 223 -6.27 13.40 9.76
N GLY A 224 -5.57 13.57 8.65
CA GLY A 224 -4.31 12.85 8.39
C GLY A 224 -3.24 13.15 9.44
N TYR A 225 -3.12 14.40 9.87
CA TYR A 225 -2.20 14.81 10.93
C TYR A 225 -2.48 14.11 12.26
N LEU A 226 -3.73 14.03 12.68
CA LEU A 226 -4.12 13.33 13.91
C LEU A 226 -4.00 11.81 13.77
N MET A 227 -4.37 11.26 12.61
CA MET A 227 -4.20 9.84 12.32
C MET A 227 -2.73 9.42 12.31
N LEU A 228 -1.81 10.28 11.81
CA LEU A 228 -0.38 10.02 11.82
C LEU A 228 0.15 9.81 13.25
N LYS A 229 -0.34 10.59 14.22
CA LYS A 229 0.05 10.45 15.63
C LYS A 229 -0.35 9.11 16.24
N ARG A 230 -1.40 8.47 15.72
CA ARG A 230 -1.91 7.18 16.20
C ARG A 230 -1.50 5.98 15.35
N LEU A 231 -0.78 6.23 14.25
CA LEU A 231 -0.46 5.20 13.26
C LEU A 231 0.32 4.01 13.88
N GLU A 232 1.31 4.29 14.71
CA GLU A 232 2.12 3.23 15.35
C GLU A 232 1.28 2.37 16.29
N GLU A 233 0.40 2.97 17.09
CA GLU A 233 -0.52 2.24 17.98
C GLU A 233 -1.46 1.35 17.16
N HIS A 234 -2.03 1.89 16.08
CA HIS A 234 -2.92 1.12 15.20
C HIS A 234 -2.21 -0.02 14.49
N ASN A 235 -0.98 0.19 14.03
CA ASN A 235 -0.17 -0.86 13.42
C ASN A 235 0.20 -1.94 14.44
N GLN A 236 0.54 -1.55 15.67
CA GLN A 236 0.81 -2.51 16.74
C GLN A 236 -0.41 -3.41 17.03
N LYS A 237 -1.61 -2.84 17.12
CA LYS A 237 -2.85 -3.61 17.30
C LYS A 237 -3.14 -4.55 16.12
N ARG A 238 -2.86 -4.13 14.87
CA ARG A 238 -2.96 -5.01 13.69
C ARG A 238 -2.00 -6.20 13.80
N ARG A 239 -0.77 -5.98 14.24
CA ARG A 239 0.21 -7.04 14.48
C ARG A 239 -0.21 -8.01 15.58
N GLU A 240 -0.79 -7.50 16.67
CA GLU A 240 -1.35 -8.32 17.75
C GLU A 240 -2.48 -9.20 17.24
N ASN A 241 -3.42 -8.63 16.46
CA ASN A 241 -4.51 -9.39 15.84
C ASN A 241 -3.99 -10.45 14.88
N ALA A 242 -2.99 -10.10 14.03
CA ALA A 242 -2.33 -11.04 13.13
C ALA A 242 -1.66 -12.20 13.89
N SER A 243 -1.00 -11.89 15.01
CA SER A 243 -0.37 -12.90 15.88
C SER A 243 -1.41 -13.86 16.50
N LYS A 244 -2.60 -13.35 16.86
CA LYS A 244 -3.70 -14.20 17.35
C LYS A 244 -4.17 -15.17 16.26
N TYR A 245 -4.38 -14.69 15.03
CA TYR A 245 -4.73 -15.56 13.89
C TYR A 245 -3.68 -16.63 13.61
N MET A 246 -2.39 -16.25 13.61
CA MET A 246 -1.29 -17.20 13.38
C MET A 246 -1.27 -18.34 14.42
N ARG A 247 -1.61 -18.05 15.68
CA ARG A 247 -1.67 -19.07 16.75
C ARG A 247 -2.93 -19.93 16.69
N SER A 248 -4.05 -19.35 16.29
CA SER A 248 -5.38 -19.99 16.40
C SER A 248 -5.79 -20.75 15.15
N LEU A 249 -5.36 -20.32 13.95
CA LEU A 249 -5.67 -20.97 12.68
C LEU A 249 -4.61 -22.04 12.37
N ASN A 250 -4.68 -23.16 13.10
CA ASN A 250 -3.75 -24.27 12.92
C ASN A 250 -4.21 -25.18 11.78
N GLY A 251 -3.42 -25.23 10.70
CA GLY A 251 -3.66 -26.11 9.56
C GLY A 251 -4.64 -25.55 8.53
N GLY A 252 -4.65 -26.12 7.35
CA GLY A 252 -5.56 -25.78 6.27
C GLY A 252 -5.26 -24.48 5.52
N PHE A 253 -4.59 -23.53 6.11
CA PHE A 253 -4.28 -22.21 5.52
C PHE A 253 -2.79 -21.97 5.38
N VAL A 254 -2.41 -21.24 4.31
CA VAL A 254 -1.08 -20.63 4.22
C VAL A 254 -1.18 -19.21 4.77
N HIS A 255 -0.46 -18.95 5.84
CA HIS A 255 -0.43 -17.63 6.50
C HIS A 255 0.50 -16.65 5.78
N PRO A 256 0.28 -15.34 5.94
CA PRO A 256 1.28 -14.34 5.56
C PRO A 256 2.55 -14.53 6.41
N VAL A 257 3.70 -14.52 5.76
CA VAL A 257 5.01 -14.64 6.41
C VAL A 257 5.69 -13.28 6.41
N GLU A 258 6.14 -12.83 7.58
CA GLU A 258 6.97 -11.64 7.68
C GLU A 258 8.40 -11.98 7.18
N ARG A 259 8.89 -11.22 6.20
CA ARG A 259 10.26 -11.37 5.66
C ARG A 259 11.28 -10.97 6.73
N GLU A 260 12.39 -11.67 6.81
CA GLU A 260 13.50 -11.27 7.67
C GLU A 260 13.97 -9.84 7.35
N GLY A 261 14.09 -9.00 8.37
CA GLY A 261 14.41 -7.59 8.23
C GLY A 261 13.22 -6.66 7.95
N ALA A 262 12.04 -7.19 7.62
CA ALA A 262 10.82 -6.41 7.47
C ALA A 262 10.07 -6.25 8.81
N TYR A 263 9.29 -5.17 8.91
CA TYR A 263 8.25 -4.98 9.91
C TYR A 263 6.92 -4.84 9.18
N HIS A 264 6.14 -5.93 9.18
CA HIS A 264 4.86 -6.01 8.47
C HIS A 264 3.76 -5.31 9.28
N VAL A 265 3.08 -4.33 8.69
CA VAL A 265 2.00 -3.57 9.37
C VAL A 265 0.60 -4.14 9.15
N TYR A 266 0.49 -5.27 8.46
CA TYR A 266 -0.76 -5.97 8.19
C TYR A 266 -1.89 -5.02 7.78
N HIS A 267 -1.66 -4.25 6.69
CA HIS A 267 -2.74 -3.53 6.04
C HIS A 267 -3.89 -4.49 5.71
N LEU A 268 -3.54 -5.69 5.25
CA LEU A 268 -4.43 -6.83 5.08
C LEU A 268 -3.79 -8.07 5.72
N TYR A 269 -4.60 -8.91 6.36
CA TYR A 269 -4.22 -10.25 6.75
C TYR A 269 -4.66 -11.22 5.67
N THR A 270 -3.74 -11.58 4.79
CA THR A 270 -4.04 -12.34 3.57
C THR A 270 -3.64 -13.79 3.72
N LEU A 271 -4.63 -14.66 3.76
CA LEU A 271 -4.49 -16.11 3.76
C LEU A 271 -4.51 -16.67 2.33
N ARG A 272 -4.03 -17.90 2.15
CA ARG A 272 -4.25 -18.68 0.92
C ARG A 272 -4.89 -20.02 1.21
N HIS A 273 -5.83 -20.40 0.34
CA HIS A 273 -6.45 -21.72 0.34
C HIS A 273 -6.97 -22.06 -1.08
N PRO A 274 -6.85 -23.33 -1.55
CA PRO A 274 -7.34 -23.73 -2.89
C PRO A 274 -8.85 -23.48 -3.07
N ASN A 275 -9.66 -23.66 -2.01
CA ASN A 275 -11.12 -23.45 -2.04
C ASN A 275 -11.50 -22.04 -1.58
N ARG A 276 -10.65 -21.03 -1.86
CA ARG A 276 -10.79 -19.63 -1.43
C ARG A 276 -12.20 -19.07 -1.67
N ASP A 277 -12.77 -19.26 -2.85
CA ASP A 277 -14.05 -18.65 -3.23
C ASP A 277 -15.20 -19.15 -2.34
N THR A 278 -15.26 -20.46 -2.09
CA THR A 278 -16.25 -21.07 -1.17
C THR A 278 -16.07 -20.55 0.26
N ILE A 279 -14.82 -20.45 0.75
CA ILE A 279 -14.53 -19.94 2.10
C ILE A 279 -14.98 -18.49 2.24
N VAL A 280 -14.70 -17.64 1.26
CA VAL A 280 -15.11 -16.22 1.26
C VAL A 280 -16.63 -16.10 1.26
N GLU A 281 -17.34 -16.89 0.46
CA GLU A 281 -18.81 -16.91 0.44
C GLU A 281 -19.39 -17.31 1.80
N LYS A 282 -18.89 -18.40 2.38
CA LYS A 282 -19.34 -18.89 3.70
C LYS A 282 -19.05 -17.90 4.83
N LEU A 283 -17.91 -17.24 4.82
CA LEU A 283 -17.60 -16.19 5.79
C LEU A 283 -18.58 -15.03 5.69
N LYS A 284 -18.94 -14.60 4.46
CA LYS A 284 -19.94 -13.55 4.24
C LYS A 284 -21.33 -13.95 4.74
N GLU A 285 -21.76 -15.19 4.51
CA GLU A 285 -23.01 -15.74 5.04
C GLU A 285 -23.05 -15.67 6.57
N LYS A 286 -21.91 -15.90 7.23
CA LYS A 286 -21.75 -15.78 8.69
C LYS A 286 -21.57 -14.35 9.19
N GLY A 287 -21.58 -13.35 8.29
CA GLY A 287 -21.44 -11.94 8.65
C GLY A 287 -19.99 -11.47 8.83
N VAL A 288 -19.01 -12.16 8.25
CA VAL A 288 -17.61 -11.73 8.18
C VAL A 288 -17.30 -11.19 6.78
N ASP A 289 -16.86 -9.93 6.67
CA ASP A 289 -16.48 -9.31 5.39
C ASP A 289 -15.08 -9.77 4.97
N ALA A 290 -15.00 -10.94 4.35
CA ALA A 290 -13.77 -11.44 3.73
C ALA A 290 -13.74 -11.03 2.26
N ARG A 291 -12.56 -10.66 1.74
CA ARG A 291 -12.39 -10.14 0.37
C ARG A 291 -11.16 -10.70 -0.32
N VAL A 292 -11.18 -10.66 -1.65
CA VAL A 292 -10.06 -11.08 -2.50
C VAL A 292 -9.28 -9.87 -3.00
N TYR A 293 -8.02 -9.79 -2.64
CA TYR A 293 -7.06 -8.77 -3.07
C TYR A 293 -5.77 -9.45 -3.60
N TYR A 294 -5.61 -9.76 -4.92
CA TYR A 294 -6.53 -9.47 -6.01
C TYR A 294 -6.79 -10.75 -6.83
N SER A 295 -7.93 -10.85 -7.50
CA SER A 295 -8.29 -11.99 -8.36
C SER A 295 -7.74 -11.86 -9.78
N TYR A 296 -7.08 -10.76 -10.11
CA TYR A 296 -6.51 -10.44 -11.40
C TYR A 296 -4.99 -10.23 -11.32
N LEU A 297 -4.33 -10.28 -12.46
CA LEU A 297 -2.95 -9.86 -12.64
C LEU A 297 -2.88 -8.62 -13.54
N LEU A 298 -1.92 -7.72 -13.28
CA LEU A 298 -1.86 -6.42 -13.96
C LEU A 298 -1.71 -6.56 -15.48
N HIS A 299 -0.88 -7.49 -15.97
CA HIS A 299 -0.71 -7.72 -17.40
C HIS A 299 -1.97 -8.27 -18.09
N GLN A 300 -2.77 -9.08 -17.39
CA GLN A 300 -4.03 -9.59 -17.91
C GLN A 300 -5.10 -8.52 -18.03
N LEU A 301 -5.15 -7.58 -17.09
CA LEU A 301 -6.08 -6.46 -17.13
C LEU A 301 -5.79 -5.45 -18.24
N ARG A 302 -4.52 -5.22 -18.54
CA ARG A 302 -4.09 -4.11 -19.40
C ARG A 302 -3.34 -4.54 -20.66
N GLY A 303 -3.15 -5.84 -20.88
CA GLY A 303 -2.45 -6.36 -22.06
C GLY A 303 -0.97 -5.98 -22.12
N ALA A 304 -0.33 -5.74 -20.96
CA ALA A 304 1.07 -5.36 -20.89
C ALA A 304 2.03 -6.51 -21.21
N GLU A 305 3.20 -6.18 -21.75
CA GLU A 305 4.30 -7.13 -21.90
C GLU A 305 4.71 -7.69 -20.53
N HIS A 306 4.99 -8.99 -20.44
CA HIS A 306 5.28 -9.63 -19.16
C HIS A 306 6.26 -10.78 -19.29
N PHE A 307 6.96 -11.08 -18.20
CA PHE A 307 7.63 -12.34 -17.96
C PHE A 307 6.64 -13.42 -17.52
N PRO A 308 7.04 -14.72 -17.51
CA PRO A 308 6.22 -15.77 -16.87
C PRO A 308 5.95 -15.40 -15.40
N THR A 309 4.71 -15.55 -14.96
CA THR A 309 4.27 -15.17 -13.61
C THR A 309 3.66 -16.32 -12.82
N PRO A 310 4.37 -17.46 -12.66
CA PRO A 310 3.81 -18.69 -12.08
C PRO A 310 3.36 -18.50 -10.61
N ASN A 311 4.09 -17.71 -9.81
CA ASN A 311 3.71 -17.43 -8.43
C ASN A 311 2.44 -16.60 -8.38
N ALA A 312 2.40 -15.49 -9.11
CA ALA A 312 1.24 -14.61 -9.16
C ALA A 312 0.01 -15.34 -9.71
N GLU A 313 0.17 -16.20 -10.75
CA GLU A 313 -0.91 -17.05 -11.30
C GLU A 313 -1.48 -18.03 -10.27
N LYS A 314 -0.65 -18.61 -9.42
CA LYS A 314 -1.09 -19.44 -8.30
C LYS A 314 -1.78 -18.59 -7.24
N PHE A 315 -1.13 -17.53 -6.79
CA PHE A 315 -1.61 -16.74 -5.65
C PHE A 315 -2.96 -16.08 -5.92
N ARG A 316 -3.20 -15.50 -7.10
CA ARG A 316 -4.50 -14.89 -7.44
C ARG A 316 -5.69 -15.84 -7.32
N LYS A 317 -5.46 -17.14 -7.40
CA LYS A 317 -6.50 -18.18 -7.24
C LYS A 317 -6.74 -18.56 -5.79
N GLU A 318 -5.75 -18.34 -4.91
CA GLU A 318 -5.75 -18.84 -3.54
C GLU A 318 -5.93 -17.74 -2.49
N VAL A 319 -5.51 -16.48 -2.78
CA VAL A 319 -5.50 -15.39 -1.79
C VAL A 319 -6.89 -14.90 -1.41
N PHE A 320 -7.10 -14.66 -0.13
CA PHE A 320 -8.21 -13.89 0.41
C PHE A 320 -7.78 -13.23 1.73
N SER A 321 -8.42 -12.12 2.06
CA SER A 321 -8.09 -11.35 3.27
C SER A 321 -9.27 -11.34 4.23
N ILE A 322 -8.95 -11.40 5.51
CA ILE A 322 -9.90 -11.34 6.62
C ILE A 322 -9.66 -10.06 7.44
N PRO A 323 -10.63 -9.63 8.26
CA PRO A 323 -10.48 -8.44 9.09
C PRO A 323 -9.26 -8.52 10.02
N VAL A 324 -8.49 -7.41 10.08
CA VAL A 324 -7.30 -7.31 10.96
C VAL A 324 -7.17 -5.90 11.56
N HIS A 325 -8.17 -5.03 11.35
CA HIS A 325 -8.15 -3.64 11.78
C HIS A 325 -8.03 -3.49 13.32
N PRO A 326 -7.52 -2.33 13.82
CA PRO A 326 -7.17 -2.15 15.24
C PRO A 326 -8.36 -2.15 16.21
N TYR A 327 -9.57 -2.13 15.71
CA TYR A 327 -10.80 -2.04 16.50
C TYR A 327 -11.53 -3.39 16.68
N LEU A 328 -10.96 -4.51 16.21
CA LEU A 328 -11.49 -5.83 16.44
C LEU A 328 -11.47 -6.17 17.92
N THR A 329 -12.60 -6.71 18.41
CA THR A 329 -12.66 -7.27 19.75
C THR A 329 -12.13 -8.71 19.77
N GLU A 330 -11.87 -9.23 20.94
CA GLU A 330 -11.42 -10.62 21.12
C GLU A 330 -12.49 -11.61 20.65
N GLU A 331 -13.75 -11.33 20.95
CA GLU A 331 -14.90 -12.12 20.52
C GLU A 331 -15.03 -12.15 19.00
N GLU A 332 -14.78 -11.02 18.31
CA GLU A 332 -14.79 -10.96 16.84
C GLU A 332 -13.66 -11.79 16.24
N ILE A 333 -12.44 -11.73 16.80
CA ILE A 333 -11.30 -12.53 16.35
C ILE A 333 -11.59 -14.03 16.53
N ASN A 334 -12.14 -14.42 17.68
CA ASN A 334 -12.49 -15.80 17.97
C ASN A 334 -13.58 -16.28 16.99
N PHE A 335 -14.61 -15.50 16.77
CA PHE A 335 -15.69 -15.82 15.83
C PHE A 335 -15.17 -16.02 14.39
N ILE A 336 -14.26 -15.15 13.93
CA ILE A 336 -13.62 -15.27 12.60
C ILE A 336 -12.82 -16.58 12.55
N THR A 337 -12.02 -16.85 13.58
CA THR A 337 -11.20 -18.07 13.68
C THR A 337 -12.02 -19.34 13.64
N GLU A 338 -13.04 -19.44 14.49
CA GLU A 338 -13.96 -20.58 14.54
C GLU A 338 -14.69 -20.78 13.21
N SER A 339 -15.14 -19.68 12.60
CA SER A 339 -15.79 -19.72 11.29
C SER A 339 -14.90 -20.29 10.21
N LEU A 340 -13.61 -19.91 10.19
CA LEU A 340 -12.62 -20.41 9.25
C LEU A 340 -12.28 -21.90 9.50
N MET A 341 -12.10 -22.31 10.74
CA MET A 341 -11.75 -23.69 11.10
C MET A 341 -12.85 -24.66 10.67
N VAL A 342 -14.12 -24.30 10.85
CA VAL A 342 -15.28 -25.10 10.38
C VAL A 342 -15.22 -25.32 8.86
N GLU A 343 -14.84 -24.31 8.07
CA GLU A 343 -14.83 -24.41 6.60
C GLU A 343 -13.72 -25.33 6.06
N VAL A 344 -12.71 -25.62 6.86
CA VAL A 344 -11.64 -26.59 6.50
C VAL A 344 -11.78 -27.92 7.24
N GLY A 345 -12.91 -28.15 7.93
CA GLY A 345 -13.23 -29.41 8.62
C GLY A 345 -12.39 -29.65 9.89
N LEU A 346 -11.88 -28.60 10.51
CA LEU A 346 -11.09 -28.66 11.74
C LEU A 346 -11.93 -28.18 12.94
N ALA A 347 -11.73 -28.82 14.09
CA ALA A 347 -12.33 -28.36 15.32
C ALA A 347 -11.67 -27.02 15.78
N PRO A 348 -12.45 -26.05 16.26
CA PRO A 348 -11.89 -24.85 16.85
C PRO A 348 -10.94 -25.19 17.99
N ASN A 349 -9.72 -24.64 17.97
CA ASN A 349 -8.82 -24.77 19.11
C ASN A 349 -9.24 -23.72 20.14
N PRO A 350 -9.67 -24.08 21.35
CA PRO A 350 -9.97 -23.09 22.37
C PRO A 350 -8.68 -22.28 22.62
N LEU A 351 -8.76 -20.96 22.45
CA LEU A 351 -7.69 -20.05 22.84
C LEU A 351 -7.44 -20.24 24.33
N CYS A 352 -6.23 -20.73 24.71
CA CYS A 352 -5.75 -20.79 26.07
C CYS A 352 -5.52 -19.38 26.62
#